data_6a5604e7268eb5fd8666be21f01d80c5
#
_entry.id   6a5604e7268eb5fd8666be21f01d80c5
#
_cell.length_a   1.000
_cell.length_b   1.000
_cell.length_c   1.000
_cell.angle_alpha   90.00
_cell.angle_beta   90.00
_cell.angle_gamma   90.00
#
_symmetry.space_group_name_H-M   'P 1'
#
loop_
_entity.id
_entity.type
_entity.pdbx_description
1 polymer ?
#
loop_
_entity_poly.entity_id
_entity_poly.type
_entity_poly.pdbx_seq_one_letter_code
_entity_poly.pdbx_strand_id
1 'polypeptide(L)'
;MVMARKVQIKQSVKRPKKLMDYYQPYLFVELASQTRKEEFLKKLRGRGQRYKRYLGSPLRYAGGKSWAVGYVIEKIPEDIPRLVSPFFGGGSIEIAIAKELGINVLGFEIFDILVNYWKIQINRPLDLYNELIKLKPSKETYLWVKEELKKYWEGKLKLPPLKLAAYYYFNHNLSYGPGFLGWMSSVYANETTYKRLLKRVREFSVKNLSIECSSFEEVIPKFKNDFLYCDPPYYLGEDSTLFRGLYPQRNFPIHHNSFNHNLLRELLLNHKGGFILSYNASPTIKKWYKDFEIVELPIHYTMGQGETRIGLNRKLKNSNHIKKTKELLIIKRV
;
A
#
# COMPACT_ATOMS: atom_id res chain seq x y z
N MET A 1 40.09 18.23 82.67
CA MET A 1 39.91 19.08 81.48
C MET A 1 40.29 18.19 80.29
N VAL A 2 39.31 17.50 79.71
CA VAL A 2 39.50 16.59 78.57
C VAL A 2 38.40 16.95 77.55
N MET A 3 38.83 17.44 76.38
CA MET A 3 37.95 17.80 75.27
C MET A 3 37.44 16.57 74.57
N ALA A 4 36.11 16.49 74.41
CA ALA A 4 35.45 15.46 73.58
C ALA A 4 35.44 15.91 72.14
N ARG A 5 36.01 15.13 71.20
CA ARG A 5 35.94 15.26 69.80
C ARG A 5 34.62 14.70 69.27
N LYS A 6 33.76 15.53 68.68
CA LYS A 6 32.58 15.11 67.88
C LYS A 6 33.03 14.54 66.56
N VAL A 7 32.73 13.26 66.30
CA VAL A 7 32.84 12.63 64.98
C VAL A 7 31.55 12.91 64.23
N GLN A 8 31.64 13.65 63.16
CA GLN A 8 30.51 13.82 62.22
C GLN A 8 30.55 12.68 61.20
N ILE A 9 29.58 11.77 61.30
CA ILE A 9 29.33 10.76 60.26
C ILE A 9 28.50 11.44 59.15
N LYS A 10 29.14 11.71 57.98
CA LYS A 10 28.42 12.09 56.77
C LYS A 10 27.81 10.84 56.16
N GLN A 11 26.54 10.59 56.42
CA GLN A 11 25.75 9.65 55.61
C GLN A 11 25.46 10.28 54.25
N SER A 12 26.08 9.78 53.18
CA SER A 12 25.72 10.10 51.80
C SER A 12 24.44 9.34 51.44
N VAL A 13 23.31 10.01 51.54
CA VAL A 13 22.05 9.51 51.02
C VAL A 13 22.16 9.53 49.50
N LYS A 14 22.38 8.38 48.85
CA LYS A 14 22.21 8.22 47.40
C LYS A 14 20.75 8.50 47.07
N ARG A 15 20.49 9.61 46.37
CA ARG A 15 19.15 9.88 45.77
C ARG A 15 18.79 8.70 44.85
N PRO A 16 17.55 8.17 44.93
CA PRO A 16 17.10 7.17 44.00
C PRO A 16 17.15 7.75 42.58
N LYS A 17 17.79 7.05 41.63
CA LYS A 17 17.73 7.37 40.21
C LYS A 17 16.25 7.48 39.83
N LYS A 18 15.82 8.64 39.33
CA LYS A 18 14.42 8.86 38.96
C LYS A 18 14.03 7.83 37.90
N LEU A 19 12.89 7.19 38.09
CA LEU A 19 12.24 6.32 37.09
C LEU A 19 12.21 6.95 35.67
N MET A 20 12.29 8.27 35.56
CA MET A 20 12.35 9.04 34.32
C MET A 20 13.50 8.69 33.40
N ASP A 21 14.66 8.23 33.91
CA ASP A 21 15.83 7.95 33.06
C ASP A 21 15.66 6.68 32.18
N TYR A 22 14.73 5.80 32.54
CA TYR A 22 14.41 4.60 31.75
C TYR A 22 13.34 4.83 30.67
N TYR A 23 12.49 5.88 30.81
CA TYR A 23 11.43 6.20 29.86
C TYR A 23 11.84 7.27 28.81
N GLN A 24 12.94 7.99 29.03
CA GLN A 24 13.40 9.04 28.11
C GLN A 24 13.61 8.57 26.66
N PRO A 25 14.23 7.40 26.38
CA PRO A 25 14.41 6.99 24.98
C PRO A 25 13.09 6.75 24.24
N TYR A 26 12.10 6.17 24.93
CA TYR A 26 10.79 5.91 24.35
C TYR A 26 10.00 7.21 24.09
N LEU A 27 10.05 8.14 25.02
CA LEU A 27 9.42 9.45 24.88
C LEU A 27 10.00 10.25 23.70
N PHE A 28 11.30 10.21 23.49
CA PHE A 28 11.96 10.88 22.35
C PHE A 28 11.60 10.23 21.01
N VAL A 29 11.45 8.90 20.96
CA VAL A 29 11.03 8.19 19.73
C VAL A 29 9.59 8.53 19.40
N GLU A 30 8.71 8.53 20.39
CA GLU A 30 7.29 8.87 20.23
C GLU A 30 7.10 10.32 19.77
N LEU A 31 7.75 11.29 20.42
CA LEU A 31 7.74 12.70 20.02
C LEU A 31 8.30 12.90 18.59
N ALA A 32 9.36 12.18 18.23
CA ALA A 32 9.94 12.28 16.91
C ALA A 32 9.02 11.67 15.83
N SER A 33 8.29 10.61 16.15
CA SER A 33 7.30 9.98 15.27
C SER A 33 6.09 10.90 15.07
N GLN A 34 5.57 11.48 16.14
CA GLN A 34 4.47 12.46 16.10
C GLN A 34 4.81 13.64 15.22
N THR A 35 5.97 14.23 15.40
CA THR A 35 6.45 15.36 14.60
C THR A 35 6.51 15.01 13.11
N ARG A 36 7.02 13.81 12.73
CA ARG A 36 7.10 13.37 11.33
C ARG A 36 5.72 13.19 10.71
N LYS A 37 4.81 12.57 11.43
CA LYS A 37 3.43 12.34 10.98
C LYS A 37 2.72 13.68 10.73
N GLU A 38 2.79 14.61 11.68
CA GLU A 38 2.18 15.93 11.58
C GLU A 38 2.75 16.73 10.39
N GLU A 39 4.07 16.77 10.25
CA GLU A 39 4.74 17.43 9.13
C GLU A 39 4.33 16.83 7.78
N PHE A 40 4.28 15.51 7.70
CA PHE A 40 3.87 14.83 6.49
C PHE A 40 2.40 15.12 6.13
N LEU A 41 1.50 15.04 7.09
CA LEU A 41 0.09 15.37 6.89
C LEU A 41 -0.08 16.84 6.48
N LYS A 42 0.67 17.76 7.08
CA LYS A 42 0.69 19.19 6.69
C LYS A 42 1.11 19.37 5.23
N LYS A 43 2.16 18.68 4.76
CA LYS A 43 2.61 18.70 3.35
C LYS A 43 1.55 18.16 2.39
N LEU A 44 0.79 17.14 2.82
CA LEU A 44 -0.27 16.53 2.02
C LEU A 44 -1.57 17.34 2.02
N ARG A 45 -1.80 18.25 2.97
CA ARG A 45 -3.05 19.02 2.99
C ARG A 45 -3.21 19.86 1.73
N GLY A 46 -4.40 19.76 1.14
CA GLY A 46 -4.84 20.52 -0.02
C GLY A 46 -5.80 21.65 0.37
N ARG A 47 -6.53 22.18 -0.61
CA ARG A 47 -7.61 23.14 -0.37
C ARG A 47 -8.79 22.47 0.32
N GLY A 48 -9.35 23.12 1.34
CA GLY A 48 -10.38 22.54 2.18
C GLY A 48 -9.86 21.29 2.89
N GLN A 49 -10.44 20.59 3.70
CA GLN A 49 -9.95 19.45 4.50
C GLN A 49 -9.53 18.21 3.68
N ARG A 50 -9.16 18.36 2.40
CA ARG A 50 -8.77 17.25 1.50
C ARG A 50 -7.26 17.07 1.45
N TYR A 51 -6.84 15.83 1.32
CA TYR A 51 -5.44 15.50 1.06
C TYR A 51 -5.12 15.46 -0.43
N LYS A 52 -3.91 15.89 -0.78
CA LYS A 52 -3.33 15.73 -2.12
C LYS A 52 -2.98 14.26 -2.36
N ARG A 53 -2.91 13.89 -3.62
CA ARG A 53 -2.44 12.56 -4.02
C ARG A 53 -0.97 12.37 -3.66
N TYR A 54 -0.64 11.28 -2.95
CA TYR A 54 0.74 10.88 -2.70
C TYR A 54 1.28 10.09 -3.89
N LEU A 55 2.47 10.45 -4.37
CA LEU A 55 3.10 9.88 -5.56
C LEU A 55 4.40 9.10 -5.25
N GLY A 56 4.52 8.53 -4.06
CA GLY A 56 5.71 7.80 -3.62
C GLY A 56 5.93 6.47 -4.34
N SER A 57 4.87 5.76 -4.71
CA SER A 57 5.00 4.50 -5.45
C SER A 57 5.39 4.74 -6.92
N PRO A 58 6.43 4.09 -7.45
CA PRO A 58 6.78 4.17 -8.87
C PRO A 58 5.81 3.39 -9.76
N LEU A 59 5.08 2.42 -9.19
CA LEU A 59 4.14 1.57 -9.90
C LEU A 59 2.76 2.24 -9.99
N ARG A 60 2.19 2.26 -11.19
CA ARG A 60 0.76 2.51 -11.37
C ARG A 60 0.04 1.22 -10.94
N TYR A 61 -0.99 1.32 -10.13
CA TYR A 61 -1.70 0.13 -9.67
C TYR A 61 -3.21 0.35 -9.66
N ALA A 62 -3.95 -0.65 -10.15
CA ALA A 62 -5.40 -0.64 -10.12
C ALA A 62 -5.87 -0.72 -8.66
N GLY A 63 -6.80 0.14 -8.26
CA GLY A 63 -7.20 0.23 -6.84
C GLY A 63 -6.20 0.91 -5.91
N GLY A 64 -5.06 1.40 -6.45
CA GLY A 64 -4.00 2.02 -5.62
C GLY A 64 -4.48 3.20 -4.77
N LYS A 65 -4.11 3.19 -3.50
CA LYS A 65 -4.58 4.11 -2.46
C LYS A 65 -3.89 5.47 -2.40
N SER A 66 -3.27 5.91 -3.51
CA SER A 66 -2.51 7.16 -3.53
C SER A 66 -3.31 8.41 -3.12
N TRP A 67 -4.64 8.41 -3.28
CA TRP A 67 -5.53 9.46 -2.80
C TRP A 67 -5.95 9.30 -1.34
N ALA A 68 -5.85 8.08 -0.80
CA ALA A 68 -6.25 7.76 0.56
C ALA A 68 -5.10 7.92 1.57
N VAL A 69 -3.86 8.11 1.12
CA VAL A 69 -2.66 8.12 1.97
C VAL A 69 -2.84 9.05 3.18
N GLY A 70 -3.21 10.31 2.98
CA GLY A 70 -3.37 11.24 4.10
C GLY A 70 -4.43 10.79 5.11
N TYR A 71 -5.55 10.27 4.63
CA TYR A 71 -6.64 9.79 5.49
C TYR A 71 -6.26 8.54 6.28
N VAL A 72 -5.53 7.61 5.67
CA VAL A 72 -5.05 6.39 6.35
C VAL A 72 -3.98 6.75 7.37
N ILE A 73 -2.98 7.56 6.98
CA ILE A 73 -1.89 8.01 7.87
C ILE A 73 -2.44 8.75 9.10
N GLU A 74 -3.47 9.55 8.95
CA GLU A 74 -4.14 10.24 10.08
C GLU A 74 -4.64 9.26 11.15
N LYS A 75 -5.02 8.04 10.75
CA LYS A 75 -5.56 6.99 11.62
C LYS A 75 -4.51 5.99 12.12
N ILE A 76 -3.28 5.98 11.56
CA ILE A 76 -2.19 5.13 12.06
C ILE A 76 -1.77 5.61 13.45
N PRO A 77 -1.68 4.72 14.47
CA PRO A 77 -1.11 5.06 15.77
C PRO A 77 0.37 5.46 15.63
N GLU A 78 0.85 6.25 16.57
CA GLU A 78 2.21 6.82 16.50
C GLU A 78 3.27 5.92 17.11
N ASP A 79 2.86 5.04 17.98
CA ASP A 79 3.68 4.16 18.83
C ASP A 79 3.81 2.72 18.31
N ILE A 80 3.34 2.44 17.09
CA ILE A 80 3.48 1.09 16.54
C ILE A 80 4.94 0.78 16.16
N PRO A 81 5.49 -0.35 16.63
CA PRO A 81 6.87 -0.73 16.33
C PRO A 81 7.06 -1.11 14.85
N ARG A 82 6.02 -1.63 14.23
CA ARG A 82 5.97 -1.96 12.80
C ARG A 82 4.53 -2.08 12.31
N LEU A 83 4.37 -1.98 11.00
CA LEU A 83 3.12 -2.24 10.31
C LEU A 83 3.25 -3.50 9.46
N VAL A 84 2.22 -4.34 9.48
CA VAL A 84 2.11 -5.52 8.60
C VAL A 84 1.00 -5.29 7.59
N SER A 85 1.31 -5.47 6.29
CA SER A 85 0.34 -5.32 5.19
C SER A 85 0.18 -6.64 4.43
N PRO A 86 -0.92 -7.39 4.65
CA PRO A 86 -1.19 -8.65 3.96
C PRO A 86 -1.57 -8.50 2.48
N PHE A 87 -1.80 -7.27 2.01
CA PHE A 87 -2.26 -6.94 0.65
C PHE A 87 -1.46 -5.76 0.10
N PHE A 88 -0.19 -5.99 -0.24
CA PHE A 88 0.72 -4.90 -0.57
C PHE A 88 0.36 -4.17 -1.88
N GLY A 89 0.00 -4.90 -2.91
CA GLY A 89 -0.39 -4.35 -4.22
C GLY A 89 0.56 -3.27 -4.75
N GLY A 90 0.04 -2.05 -4.93
CA GLY A 90 0.79 -0.88 -5.40
C GLY A 90 1.63 -0.17 -4.34
N GLY A 91 1.57 -0.57 -3.07
CA GLY A 91 2.39 -0.11 -1.96
C GLY A 91 2.25 1.38 -1.59
N SER A 92 1.15 2.06 -1.95
CA SER A 92 1.05 3.51 -1.74
C SER A 92 1.04 3.92 -0.27
N ILE A 93 0.36 3.17 0.57
CA ILE A 93 0.25 3.41 2.01
C ILE A 93 1.54 2.96 2.70
N GLU A 94 1.99 1.75 2.38
CA GLU A 94 3.16 1.10 2.95
C GLU A 94 4.44 1.93 2.71
N ILE A 95 4.61 2.42 1.48
CA ILE A 95 5.72 3.30 1.12
C ILE A 95 5.65 4.62 1.87
N ALA A 96 4.46 5.21 2.01
CA ALA A 96 4.30 6.45 2.78
C ALA A 96 4.66 6.24 4.26
N ILE A 97 4.20 5.15 4.88
CA ILE A 97 4.50 4.81 6.26
C ILE A 97 6.00 4.57 6.46
N ALA A 98 6.61 3.75 5.60
CA ALA A 98 8.03 3.42 5.71
C ALA A 98 8.93 4.64 5.47
N LYS A 99 8.64 5.42 4.42
CA LYS A 99 9.48 6.52 3.98
C LYS A 99 9.29 7.79 4.79
N GLU A 100 8.06 8.19 5.01
CA GLU A 100 7.73 9.50 5.58
C GLU A 100 7.65 9.45 7.12
N LEU A 101 7.12 8.34 7.69
CA LEU A 101 7.03 8.17 9.14
C LEU A 101 8.25 7.45 9.72
N GLY A 102 8.99 6.71 8.90
CA GLY A 102 10.15 5.92 9.36
C GLY A 102 9.78 4.63 10.10
N ILE A 103 8.52 4.21 10.03
CA ILE A 103 8.02 2.97 10.65
C ILE A 103 8.44 1.77 9.78
N ASN A 104 8.84 0.68 10.41
CA ASN A 104 9.13 -0.56 9.71
C ASN A 104 7.85 -1.16 9.12
N VAL A 105 7.89 -1.54 7.83
CA VAL A 105 6.75 -2.14 7.13
C VAL A 105 7.13 -3.50 6.58
N LEU A 106 6.33 -4.51 6.94
CA LEU A 106 6.38 -5.86 6.36
C LEU A 106 5.20 -6.01 5.41
N GLY A 107 5.48 -5.97 4.11
CA GLY A 107 4.47 -6.17 3.06
C GLY A 107 4.40 -7.64 2.65
N PHE A 108 3.19 -8.09 2.35
CA PHE A 108 2.92 -9.41 1.78
C PHE A 108 2.02 -9.28 0.58
N GLU A 109 2.26 -10.14 -0.40
CA GLU A 109 1.50 -10.18 -1.64
C GLU A 109 1.48 -11.62 -2.15
N ILE A 110 0.35 -12.06 -2.67
CA ILE A 110 0.22 -13.44 -3.19
C ILE A 110 0.76 -13.60 -4.62
N PHE A 111 0.79 -12.50 -5.39
CA PHE A 111 1.26 -12.53 -6.77
C PHE A 111 2.79 -12.44 -6.83
N ASP A 112 3.44 -13.59 -7.02
CA ASP A 112 4.88 -13.77 -6.98
C ASP A 112 5.65 -12.88 -7.95
N ILE A 113 5.14 -12.63 -9.17
CA ILE A 113 5.73 -11.72 -10.15
C ILE A 113 5.76 -10.27 -9.63
N LEU A 114 4.69 -9.83 -8.95
CA LEU A 114 4.63 -8.53 -8.31
C LEU A 114 5.60 -8.45 -7.13
N VAL A 115 5.68 -9.52 -6.33
CA VAL A 115 6.67 -9.63 -5.25
C VAL A 115 8.09 -9.53 -5.78
N ASN A 116 8.41 -10.26 -6.88
CA ASN A 116 9.71 -10.18 -7.54
C ASN A 116 10.03 -8.75 -8.00
N TYR A 117 9.05 -8.07 -8.63
CA TYR A 117 9.22 -6.67 -9.03
C TYR A 117 9.57 -5.78 -7.82
N TRP A 118 8.80 -5.88 -6.73
CA TRP A 118 9.03 -5.06 -5.56
C TRP A 118 10.38 -5.35 -4.87
N LYS A 119 10.79 -6.62 -4.77
CA LYS A 119 12.11 -6.98 -4.25
C LYS A 119 13.24 -6.33 -5.05
N ILE A 120 13.13 -6.34 -6.38
CA ILE A 120 14.11 -5.68 -7.25
C ILE A 120 14.02 -4.16 -7.13
N GLN A 121 12.82 -3.58 -7.13
CA GLN A 121 12.63 -2.13 -7.03
C GLN A 121 13.16 -1.55 -5.70
N ILE A 122 12.99 -2.28 -4.59
CA ILE A 122 13.46 -1.85 -3.26
C ILE A 122 15.00 -1.97 -3.15
N ASN A 123 15.54 -3.10 -3.58
CA ASN A 123 16.95 -3.43 -3.32
C ASN A 123 17.90 -3.03 -4.46
N ARG A 124 17.42 -2.96 -5.70
CA ARG A 124 18.24 -2.78 -6.91
C ARG A 124 17.61 -1.80 -7.91
N PRO A 125 17.18 -0.58 -7.49
CA PRO A 125 16.46 0.36 -8.37
C PRO A 125 17.28 0.82 -9.57
N LEU A 126 18.59 0.96 -9.43
CA LEU A 126 19.48 1.34 -10.55
C LEU A 126 19.62 0.21 -11.58
N ASP A 127 19.72 -1.04 -11.13
CA ASP A 127 19.79 -2.18 -12.06
C ASP A 127 18.48 -2.32 -12.83
N LEU A 128 17.35 -2.17 -12.13
CA LEU A 128 16.03 -2.17 -12.76
C LEU A 128 15.90 -1.03 -13.79
N TYR A 129 16.35 0.17 -13.45
CA TYR A 129 16.39 1.28 -14.38
C TYR A 129 17.24 0.94 -15.63
N ASN A 130 18.42 0.35 -15.44
CA ASN A 130 19.34 -0.02 -16.53
C ASN A 130 18.75 -1.10 -17.46
N GLU A 131 17.93 -2.00 -16.95
CA GLU A 131 17.18 -2.95 -17.79
C GLU A 131 16.04 -2.26 -18.53
N LEU A 132 15.33 -1.37 -17.88
CA LEU A 132 14.17 -0.68 -18.46
C LEU A 132 14.56 0.28 -19.59
N ILE A 133 15.68 0.98 -19.52
CA ILE A 133 16.13 1.90 -20.59
C ILE A 133 16.41 1.18 -21.91
N LYS A 134 16.66 -0.14 -21.91
CA LYS A 134 16.84 -0.97 -23.10
C LYS A 134 15.52 -1.21 -23.84
N LEU A 135 14.37 -1.01 -23.19
CA LEU A 135 13.03 -1.24 -23.74
C LEU A 135 12.46 0.06 -24.32
N LYS A 136 12.30 0.12 -25.62
CA LYS A 136 11.62 1.26 -26.28
C LYS A 136 10.11 1.18 -26.03
N PRO A 137 9.43 2.28 -25.71
CA PRO A 137 7.98 2.30 -25.50
C PRO A 137 7.21 2.27 -26.84
N SER A 138 7.49 1.24 -27.65
CA SER A 138 6.85 1.00 -28.95
C SER A 138 5.83 -0.15 -28.86
N LYS A 139 4.94 -0.25 -29.85
CA LYS A 139 3.97 -1.33 -29.94
C LYS A 139 4.64 -2.69 -30.10
N GLU A 140 5.69 -2.76 -30.91
CA GLU A 140 6.45 -3.99 -31.17
C GLU A 140 7.10 -4.49 -29.88
N THR A 141 7.84 -3.63 -29.18
CA THR A 141 8.49 -3.98 -27.90
C THR A 141 7.43 -4.37 -26.85
N TYR A 142 6.31 -3.65 -26.81
CA TYR A 142 5.24 -3.97 -25.85
C TYR A 142 4.65 -5.36 -26.09
N LEU A 143 4.34 -5.70 -27.35
CA LEU A 143 3.78 -7.00 -27.70
C LEU A 143 4.78 -8.13 -27.45
N TRP A 144 6.04 -7.91 -27.78
CA TRP A 144 7.11 -8.86 -27.51
C TRP A 144 7.27 -9.12 -26.01
N VAL A 145 7.41 -8.06 -25.18
CA VAL A 145 7.49 -8.20 -23.72
C VAL A 145 6.27 -8.93 -23.15
N LYS A 146 5.08 -8.61 -23.67
CA LYS A 146 3.84 -9.27 -23.25
C LYS A 146 3.85 -10.77 -23.55
N GLU A 147 4.34 -11.17 -24.71
CA GLU A 147 4.46 -12.58 -25.10
C GLU A 147 5.50 -13.32 -24.24
N GLU A 148 6.65 -12.71 -23.95
CA GLU A 148 7.67 -13.28 -23.06
C GLU A 148 7.13 -13.47 -21.62
N LEU A 149 6.38 -12.50 -21.09
CA LEU A 149 5.71 -12.64 -19.80
C LEU A 149 4.65 -13.73 -19.80
N LYS A 150 3.92 -13.90 -20.91
CA LYS A 150 2.93 -14.95 -21.06
C LYS A 150 3.61 -16.33 -21.08
N LYS A 151 4.69 -16.50 -21.83
CA LYS A 151 5.49 -17.74 -21.83
C LYS A 151 6.06 -18.05 -20.45
N TYR A 152 6.54 -17.03 -19.72
CA TYR A 152 7.00 -17.21 -18.35
C TYR A 152 5.85 -17.71 -17.46
N TRP A 153 4.70 -17.07 -17.53
CA TRP A 153 3.50 -17.44 -16.76
C TRP A 153 3.03 -18.87 -17.07
N GLU A 154 3.12 -19.28 -18.32
CA GLU A 154 2.77 -20.64 -18.77
C GLU A 154 3.87 -21.68 -18.47
N GLY A 155 4.96 -21.30 -17.80
CA GLY A 155 6.08 -22.18 -17.49
C GLY A 155 6.94 -22.57 -18.70
N LYS A 156 6.73 -21.95 -19.87
CA LYS A 156 7.44 -22.20 -21.14
C LYS A 156 8.76 -21.45 -21.25
N LEU A 157 8.99 -20.48 -20.40
CA LEU A 157 10.18 -19.64 -20.40
C LEU A 157 10.63 -19.36 -18.96
N LYS A 158 11.94 -19.40 -18.72
CA LYS A 158 12.54 -18.92 -17.47
C LYS A 158 13.16 -17.55 -17.69
N LEU A 159 12.84 -16.59 -16.83
CA LEU A 159 13.41 -15.25 -16.86
C LEU A 159 14.20 -15.01 -15.57
N PRO A 160 15.42 -14.42 -15.66
CA PRO A 160 16.13 -13.96 -14.47
C PRO A 160 15.29 -12.93 -13.70
N PRO A 161 15.36 -12.88 -12.37
CA PRO A 161 14.51 -12.00 -11.54
C PRO A 161 14.53 -10.53 -11.97
N LEU A 162 15.70 -9.99 -12.32
CA LEU A 162 15.83 -8.59 -12.77
C LEU A 162 15.10 -8.34 -14.09
N LYS A 163 15.24 -9.27 -15.05
CA LYS A 163 14.58 -9.17 -16.36
C LYS A 163 13.06 -9.34 -16.23
N LEU A 164 12.62 -10.26 -15.40
CA LEU A 164 11.20 -10.44 -15.05
C LEU A 164 10.59 -9.17 -14.44
N ALA A 165 11.30 -8.54 -13.51
CA ALA A 165 10.86 -7.29 -12.90
C ALA A 165 10.76 -6.15 -13.94
N ALA A 166 11.74 -6.03 -14.83
CA ALA A 166 11.72 -5.02 -15.90
C ALA A 166 10.55 -5.25 -16.87
N TYR A 167 10.33 -6.48 -17.30
CA TYR A 167 9.23 -6.84 -18.20
C TYR A 167 7.86 -6.61 -17.55
N TYR A 168 7.72 -7.04 -16.29
CA TYR A 168 6.50 -6.76 -15.53
C TYR A 168 6.21 -5.27 -15.44
N TYR A 169 7.20 -4.46 -15.01
CA TYR A 169 7.04 -3.01 -14.88
C TYR A 169 6.66 -2.36 -16.20
N PHE A 170 7.38 -2.71 -17.29
CA PHE A 170 7.13 -2.18 -18.62
C PHE A 170 5.71 -2.50 -19.10
N ASN A 171 5.32 -3.76 -19.07
CA ASN A 171 3.98 -4.18 -19.48
C ASN A 171 2.88 -3.51 -18.63
N HIS A 172 3.03 -3.57 -17.31
CA HIS A 172 2.03 -3.08 -16.36
C HIS A 172 1.83 -1.56 -16.45
N ASN A 173 2.91 -0.78 -16.46
CA ASN A 173 2.82 0.68 -16.48
C ASN A 173 2.43 1.25 -17.84
N LEU A 174 2.70 0.57 -18.95
CA LEU A 174 2.34 1.01 -20.28
C LEU A 174 0.98 0.45 -20.75
N SER A 175 0.31 -0.35 -19.92
CA SER A 175 -1.03 -0.85 -20.23
C SER A 175 -2.13 0.19 -20.01
N TYR A 176 -3.20 0.01 -20.74
CA TYR A 176 -4.47 0.71 -20.50
C TYR A 176 -5.18 0.08 -19.29
N GLY A 177 -5.37 0.86 -18.21
CA GLY A 177 -5.76 0.29 -16.93
C GLY A 177 -4.64 -0.62 -16.40
N PRO A 178 -3.83 -0.20 -15.43
CA PRO A 178 -2.64 -0.94 -15.02
C PRO A 178 -3.00 -2.38 -14.69
N GLY A 179 -2.42 -3.31 -15.44
CA GLY A 179 -2.74 -4.73 -15.31
C GLY A 179 -1.71 -5.61 -16.00
N PHE A 180 -1.48 -6.78 -15.41
CA PHE A 180 -0.60 -7.80 -15.95
C PHE A 180 -1.16 -8.33 -17.28
N LEU A 181 -0.32 -8.43 -18.32
CA LEU A 181 -0.68 -8.76 -19.70
C LEU A 181 -1.81 -7.89 -20.28
N GLY A 182 -1.94 -6.66 -19.82
CA GLY A 182 -2.94 -5.71 -20.26
C GLY A 182 -2.82 -5.32 -21.74
N TRP A 183 -3.72 -4.43 -22.19
CA TRP A 183 -3.63 -3.82 -23.51
C TRP A 183 -2.72 -2.60 -23.47
N MET A 184 -1.91 -2.40 -24.50
CA MET A 184 -1.06 -1.22 -24.61
C MET A 184 -1.90 0.07 -24.60
N SER A 185 -1.43 1.07 -23.88
CA SER A 185 -2.04 2.40 -23.85
C SER A 185 -1.19 3.39 -24.65
N SER A 186 -1.78 4.04 -25.64
CA SER A 186 -1.11 5.12 -26.37
C SER A 186 -0.74 6.31 -25.50
N VAL A 187 -1.47 6.54 -24.40
CA VAL A 187 -1.21 7.63 -23.46
C VAL A 187 0.07 7.40 -22.65
N TYR A 188 0.36 6.15 -22.30
CA TYR A 188 1.51 5.82 -21.45
C TYR A 188 2.71 5.30 -22.24
N ALA A 189 2.48 4.70 -23.41
CA ALA A 189 3.52 4.15 -24.26
C ALA A 189 4.07 5.21 -25.22
N ASN A 190 4.54 6.32 -24.67
CA ASN A 190 5.28 7.36 -25.38
C ASN A 190 6.55 7.73 -24.61
N GLU A 191 7.57 8.21 -25.32
CA GLU A 191 8.88 8.46 -24.74
C GLU A 191 8.88 9.44 -23.57
N THR A 192 8.14 10.53 -23.66
CA THR A 192 8.11 11.56 -22.62
C THR A 192 7.52 11.02 -21.33
N THR A 193 6.42 10.27 -21.43
CA THR A 193 5.80 9.63 -20.26
C THR A 193 6.68 8.51 -19.72
N TYR A 194 7.29 7.71 -20.59
CA TYR A 194 8.17 6.64 -20.19
C TYR A 194 9.42 7.15 -19.46
N LYS A 195 10.07 8.21 -19.96
CA LYS A 195 11.20 8.87 -19.27
C LYS A 195 10.83 9.32 -17.85
N ARG A 196 9.62 9.85 -17.65
CA ARG A 196 9.13 10.21 -16.30
C ARG A 196 8.94 9.00 -15.39
N LEU A 197 8.44 7.90 -15.94
CA LEU A 197 8.29 6.64 -15.20
C LEU A 197 9.65 6.07 -14.81
N LEU A 198 10.62 6.07 -15.72
CA LEU A 198 11.99 5.61 -15.47
C LEU A 198 12.70 6.45 -14.40
N LYS A 199 12.49 7.77 -14.40
CA LYS A 199 13.02 8.65 -13.34
C LYS A 199 12.51 8.20 -11.97
N ARG A 200 11.23 7.87 -11.82
CA ARG A 200 10.64 7.40 -10.55
C ARG A 200 11.21 6.06 -10.10
N VAL A 201 11.50 5.15 -11.02
CA VAL A 201 12.18 3.89 -10.72
C VAL A 201 13.56 4.13 -10.16
N ARG A 202 14.36 4.98 -10.85
CA ARG A 202 15.74 5.27 -10.49
C ARG A 202 15.87 5.99 -9.14
N GLU A 203 14.95 6.93 -8.86
CA GLU A 203 14.98 7.77 -7.65
C GLU A 203 14.25 7.13 -6.46
N PHE A 204 13.70 5.93 -6.64
CA PHE A 204 13.02 5.23 -5.56
C PHE A 204 14.01 4.78 -4.49
N SER A 205 13.76 5.19 -3.26
CA SER A 205 14.55 4.78 -2.09
C SER A 205 13.66 4.74 -0.86
N VAL A 206 13.57 3.56 -0.25
CA VAL A 206 12.84 3.31 0.99
C VAL A 206 13.62 2.27 1.79
N LYS A 207 14.00 2.60 3.03
CA LYS A 207 14.86 1.72 3.84
C LYS A 207 14.07 0.72 4.71
N ASN A 208 12.94 1.15 5.25
CA ASN A 208 12.18 0.42 6.27
C ASN A 208 11.02 -0.39 5.66
N LEU A 209 11.25 -1.00 4.51
CA LEU A 209 10.24 -1.73 3.75
C LEU A 209 10.78 -3.05 3.25
N SER A 210 10.10 -4.13 3.57
CA SER A 210 10.35 -5.45 2.98
C SER A 210 9.06 -6.05 2.43
N ILE A 211 9.20 -6.99 1.49
CA ILE A 211 8.06 -7.68 0.91
C ILE A 211 8.34 -9.17 0.74
N GLU A 212 7.34 -9.99 1.03
CA GLU A 212 7.38 -11.44 0.89
C GLU A 212 6.14 -11.97 0.17
N CYS A 213 6.28 -13.16 -0.45
CA CYS A 213 5.16 -13.85 -1.07
C CYS A 213 4.50 -14.73 0.00
N SER A 214 3.28 -14.35 0.39
CA SER A 214 2.45 -15.13 1.30
C SER A 214 0.99 -14.65 1.23
N SER A 215 0.06 -15.52 1.59
CA SER A 215 -1.36 -15.22 1.62
C SER A 215 -1.79 -14.57 2.93
N PHE A 216 -2.90 -13.85 2.94
CA PHE A 216 -3.46 -13.25 4.15
C PHE A 216 -3.87 -14.31 5.20
N GLU A 217 -4.24 -15.50 4.76
CA GLU A 217 -4.59 -16.63 5.62
C GLU A 217 -3.42 -17.06 6.51
N GLU A 218 -2.20 -16.95 6.00
CA GLU A 218 -0.96 -17.26 6.74
C GLU A 218 -0.47 -16.04 7.52
N VAL A 219 -0.52 -14.85 6.91
CA VAL A 219 0.05 -13.64 7.47
C VAL A 219 -0.70 -13.16 8.72
N ILE A 220 -2.03 -13.07 8.65
CA ILE A 220 -2.81 -12.51 9.76
C ILE A 220 -2.64 -13.32 11.06
N PRO A 221 -2.73 -14.67 11.06
CA PRO A 221 -2.48 -15.47 12.27
C PRO A 221 -1.02 -15.39 12.77
N LYS A 222 -0.04 -15.34 11.85
CA LYS A 222 1.38 -15.25 12.18
C LYS A 222 1.70 -13.94 12.92
N PHE A 223 1.10 -12.85 12.53
CA PHE A 223 1.32 -11.50 13.08
C PHE A 223 0.17 -11.00 13.96
N LYS A 224 -0.41 -11.90 14.75
CA LYS A 224 -1.64 -11.69 15.51
C LYS A 224 -1.68 -10.49 16.46
N ASN A 225 -0.53 -9.96 16.86
CA ASN A 225 -0.40 -8.84 17.79
C ASN A 225 0.07 -7.54 17.10
N ASP A 226 0.46 -7.61 15.83
CA ASP A 226 0.97 -6.47 15.09
C ASP A 226 -0.17 -5.55 14.61
N PHE A 227 0.15 -4.31 14.29
CA PHE A 227 -0.80 -3.42 13.64
C PHE A 227 -0.88 -3.74 12.14
N LEU A 228 -2.11 -3.98 11.64
CA LEU A 228 -2.33 -4.35 10.24
C LEU A 228 -2.86 -3.17 9.42
N TYR A 229 -2.39 -3.07 8.17
CA TYR A 229 -3.10 -2.35 7.12
C TYR A 229 -3.56 -3.34 6.04
N CYS A 230 -4.87 -3.45 5.85
CA CYS A 230 -5.49 -4.40 4.93
C CYS A 230 -6.21 -3.66 3.80
N ASP A 231 -5.85 -3.96 2.56
CA ASP A 231 -6.50 -3.46 1.34
C ASP A 231 -6.84 -4.63 0.41
N PRO A 232 -7.79 -5.51 0.84
CA PRO A 232 -8.14 -6.71 0.09
C PRO A 232 -8.86 -6.39 -1.21
N PRO A 233 -9.05 -7.38 -2.09
CA PRO A 233 -10.03 -7.29 -3.18
C PRO A 233 -11.39 -6.83 -2.64
N TYR A 234 -12.02 -5.90 -3.34
CA TYR A 234 -13.27 -5.31 -2.88
C TYR A 234 -14.45 -6.25 -3.04
N TYR A 235 -15.40 -6.11 -2.12
CA TYR A 235 -16.64 -6.88 -2.13
C TYR A 235 -17.51 -6.48 -3.34
N LEU A 236 -17.82 -7.46 -4.19
CA LEU A 236 -18.62 -7.33 -5.41
C LEU A 236 -19.96 -8.06 -5.33
N GLY A 237 -20.50 -8.24 -4.11
CA GLY A 237 -21.80 -8.85 -3.89
C GLY A 237 -22.95 -8.04 -4.47
N GLU A 238 -24.19 -8.54 -4.30
CA GLU A 238 -25.41 -8.00 -4.92
C GLU A 238 -25.68 -6.54 -4.57
N ASP A 239 -25.35 -6.14 -3.34
CA ASP A 239 -25.52 -4.78 -2.82
C ASP A 239 -24.34 -3.85 -3.12
N SER A 240 -23.30 -4.33 -3.80
CA SER A 240 -22.16 -3.51 -4.21
C SER A 240 -22.50 -2.63 -5.40
N THR A 241 -22.12 -1.35 -5.28
CA THR A 241 -22.23 -0.38 -6.39
C THR A 241 -21.02 -0.39 -7.32
N LEU A 242 -19.98 -1.19 -6.98
CA LEU A 242 -18.80 -1.34 -7.83
C LEU A 242 -19.14 -2.14 -9.08
N PHE A 243 -18.48 -1.76 -10.14
CA PHE A 243 -18.57 -2.48 -11.41
C PHE A 243 -17.88 -3.86 -11.28
N ARG A 244 -18.65 -4.94 -11.54
CA ARG A 244 -18.13 -6.33 -11.43
C ARG A 244 -16.97 -6.64 -12.40
N GLY A 245 -16.81 -5.89 -13.47
CA GLY A 245 -15.68 -5.99 -14.40
C GLY A 245 -14.45 -5.14 -14.02
N LEU A 246 -14.39 -4.58 -12.83
CA LEU A 246 -13.26 -3.78 -12.34
C LEU A 246 -11.95 -4.57 -12.39
N TYR A 247 -12.02 -5.85 -12.11
CA TYR A 247 -10.93 -6.80 -12.21
C TYR A 247 -11.14 -7.65 -13.46
N PRO A 248 -10.47 -7.37 -14.58
CA PRO A 248 -10.70 -8.11 -15.80
C PRO A 248 -10.42 -9.60 -15.60
N GLN A 249 -11.42 -10.43 -15.84
CA GLN A 249 -11.33 -11.89 -15.86
C GLN A 249 -10.50 -12.35 -17.06
N ARG A 250 -9.25 -11.99 -17.13
CA ARG A 250 -8.41 -12.42 -18.23
C ARG A 250 -7.47 -13.49 -17.74
N ASN A 251 -7.89 -14.75 -17.89
CA ASN A 251 -7.04 -15.94 -17.87
C ASN A 251 -6.06 -16.06 -16.68
N PHE A 252 -6.19 -15.18 -15.69
CA PHE A 252 -5.43 -15.21 -14.46
C PHE A 252 -6.39 -15.54 -13.33
N PRO A 253 -6.11 -16.61 -12.58
CA PRO A 253 -6.80 -16.88 -11.34
C PRO A 253 -6.36 -15.87 -10.26
N ILE A 254 -6.23 -14.58 -10.60
CA ILE A 254 -6.00 -13.55 -9.63
C ILE A 254 -7.34 -13.23 -9.00
N HIS A 255 -7.74 -14.03 -8.14
CA HIS A 255 -8.22 -14.00 -6.77
C HIS A 255 -9.34 -13.00 -6.42
N HIS A 256 -9.80 -12.13 -7.33
CA HIS A 256 -10.84 -11.18 -6.98
C HIS A 256 -12.25 -11.80 -6.98
N ASN A 257 -12.49 -12.78 -7.83
CA ASN A 257 -13.82 -13.42 -7.93
C ASN A 257 -14.04 -14.53 -6.90
N SER A 258 -12.96 -15.08 -6.35
CA SER A 258 -12.97 -16.16 -5.38
C SER A 258 -12.38 -15.76 -4.02
N PHE A 259 -12.19 -14.44 -3.79
CA PHE A 259 -11.64 -13.96 -2.53
C PHE A 259 -12.58 -14.29 -1.37
N ASN A 260 -12.04 -14.94 -0.34
CA ASN A 260 -12.80 -15.35 0.83
C ASN A 260 -12.98 -14.20 1.84
N HIS A 261 -13.94 -13.32 1.59
CA HIS A 261 -14.28 -12.21 2.46
C HIS A 261 -14.71 -12.64 3.87
N ASN A 262 -15.36 -13.81 4.00
CA ASN A 262 -15.79 -14.32 5.30
C ASN A 262 -14.61 -14.74 6.15
N LEU A 263 -13.63 -15.44 5.56
CA LEU A 263 -12.41 -15.84 6.26
C LEU A 263 -11.58 -14.61 6.68
N LEU A 264 -11.44 -13.61 5.80
CA LEU A 264 -10.78 -12.36 6.18
C LEU A 264 -11.46 -11.72 7.38
N ARG A 265 -12.80 -11.65 7.37
CA ARG A 265 -13.58 -11.10 8.48
C ARG A 265 -13.32 -11.89 9.77
N GLU A 266 -13.37 -13.22 9.72
CA GLU A 266 -13.11 -14.07 10.87
C GLU A 266 -11.71 -13.85 11.46
N LEU A 267 -10.68 -13.84 10.61
CA LEU A 267 -9.31 -13.59 11.03
C LEU A 267 -9.14 -12.21 11.68
N LEU A 268 -9.77 -11.16 11.14
CA LEU A 268 -9.71 -9.82 11.70
C LEU A 268 -10.49 -9.68 13.01
N LEU A 269 -11.61 -10.36 13.17
CA LEU A 269 -12.35 -10.41 14.44
C LEU A 269 -11.49 -11.02 15.55
N ASN A 270 -10.74 -12.07 15.24
CA ASN A 270 -9.87 -12.79 16.18
C ASN A 270 -8.47 -12.15 16.32
N HIS A 271 -8.13 -11.16 15.49
CA HIS A 271 -6.84 -10.47 15.55
C HIS A 271 -6.72 -9.67 16.85
N LYS A 272 -5.60 -9.82 17.57
CA LYS A 272 -5.38 -9.17 18.87
C LYS A 272 -4.86 -7.74 18.75
N GLY A 273 -4.04 -7.48 17.74
CA GLY A 273 -3.54 -6.13 17.43
C GLY A 273 -4.60 -5.22 16.83
N GLY A 274 -4.25 -3.96 16.59
CA GLY A 274 -5.08 -3.03 15.84
C GLY A 274 -5.02 -3.25 14.34
N PHE A 275 -5.98 -2.69 13.61
CA PHE A 275 -5.94 -2.69 12.16
C PHE A 275 -6.67 -1.51 11.53
N ILE A 276 -6.30 -1.18 10.31
CA ILE A 276 -7.08 -0.39 9.37
C ILE A 276 -7.37 -1.26 8.16
N LEU A 277 -8.66 -1.43 7.84
CA LEU A 277 -9.14 -2.18 6.69
C LEU A 277 -9.83 -1.23 5.72
N SER A 278 -9.33 -1.17 4.48
CA SER A 278 -9.96 -0.44 3.38
C SER A 278 -10.99 -1.32 2.67
N TYR A 279 -12.19 -0.80 2.44
CA TYR A 279 -13.24 -1.48 1.69
C TYR A 279 -14.12 -0.50 0.91
N ASN A 280 -14.81 -1.00 -0.13
CA ASN A 280 -15.90 -0.26 -0.76
C ASN A 280 -17.12 -0.18 0.17
N ALA A 281 -17.82 0.94 0.12
CA ALA A 281 -19.05 1.12 0.87
C ALA A 281 -20.17 0.24 0.30
N SER A 282 -20.62 -0.74 1.09
CA SER A 282 -21.84 -1.49 0.85
C SER A 282 -22.58 -1.74 2.17
N PRO A 283 -23.90 -1.97 2.15
CA PRO A 283 -24.66 -2.34 3.33
C PRO A 283 -24.10 -3.59 4.03
N THR A 284 -23.72 -4.61 3.27
CA THR A 284 -23.13 -5.85 3.79
C THR A 284 -21.82 -5.57 4.53
N ILE A 285 -20.88 -4.80 3.96
CA ILE A 285 -19.62 -4.48 4.64
C ILE A 285 -19.87 -3.69 5.92
N LYS A 286 -20.75 -2.69 5.90
CA LYS A 286 -21.11 -1.93 7.10
C LYS A 286 -21.73 -2.82 8.18
N LYS A 287 -22.58 -3.78 7.81
CA LYS A 287 -23.18 -4.76 8.74
C LYS A 287 -22.13 -5.70 9.34
N TRP A 288 -21.16 -6.18 8.52
CA TRP A 288 -20.13 -7.12 8.96
C TRP A 288 -19.17 -6.51 10.00
N TYR A 289 -18.91 -5.21 9.88
CA TYR A 289 -17.92 -4.50 10.72
C TYR A 289 -18.55 -3.42 11.61
N LYS A 290 -19.86 -3.54 11.92
CA LYS A 290 -20.64 -2.55 12.69
C LYS A 290 -20.06 -2.23 14.08
N ASP A 291 -19.30 -3.16 14.66
CA ASP A 291 -18.74 -3.05 16.01
C ASP A 291 -17.37 -2.33 16.03
N PHE A 292 -16.87 -1.91 14.86
CA PHE A 292 -15.64 -1.14 14.69
C PHE A 292 -15.93 0.31 14.30
N GLU A 293 -14.93 1.18 14.46
CA GLU A 293 -15.00 2.55 13.92
C GLU A 293 -15.05 2.50 12.39
N ILE A 294 -16.08 3.04 11.77
CA ILE A 294 -16.22 3.11 10.31
C ILE A 294 -16.15 4.56 9.86
N VAL A 295 -15.18 4.90 9.04
CA VAL A 295 -14.98 6.24 8.46
C VAL A 295 -15.21 6.18 6.96
N GLU A 296 -16.17 6.96 6.45
CA GLU A 296 -16.36 7.13 5.00
C GLU A 296 -15.40 8.20 4.48
N LEU A 297 -14.57 7.84 3.49
CA LEU A 297 -13.66 8.79 2.86
C LEU A 297 -14.35 9.61 1.78
N PRO A 298 -14.02 10.92 1.66
CA PRO A 298 -14.55 11.79 0.59
C PRO A 298 -13.85 11.53 -0.74
N ILE A 299 -13.57 10.26 -1.06
CA ILE A 299 -12.87 9.82 -2.26
C ILE A 299 -13.85 9.06 -3.16
N HIS A 300 -13.86 9.41 -4.42
CA HIS A 300 -14.62 8.68 -5.42
C HIS A 300 -13.66 7.87 -6.28
N TYR A 301 -13.84 6.55 -6.30
CA TYR A 301 -13.11 5.70 -7.23
C TYR A 301 -13.60 5.93 -8.65
N THR A 302 -12.70 6.41 -9.50
CA THR A 302 -12.98 6.60 -10.93
C THR A 302 -12.74 5.34 -11.75
N MET A 303 -12.29 4.24 -11.13
CA MET A 303 -11.92 3.02 -11.83
C MET A 303 -13.11 2.20 -12.36
N GLY A 304 -14.34 2.49 -11.93
CA GLY A 304 -15.55 2.00 -12.60
C GLY A 304 -15.81 2.64 -13.97
N GLN A 305 -14.95 3.56 -14.40
CA GLN A 305 -15.09 4.25 -15.69
C GLN A 305 -14.54 3.45 -16.88
N GLY A 306 -14.02 2.25 -16.69
CA GLY A 306 -13.56 1.42 -17.80
C GLY A 306 -14.66 1.11 -18.83
N GLU A 307 -15.92 1.17 -18.43
CA GLU A 307 -17.07 1.01 -19.34
C GLU A 307 -17.71 2.32 -19.82
N THR A 308 -17.47 3.42 -19.14
CA THR A 308 -17.69 4.71 -19.78
C THR A 308 -16.59 4.93 -20.82
N ARG A 309 -16.46 3.96 -21.72
CA ARG A 309 -15.72 4.17 -22.93
C ARG A 309 -16.21 5.48 -23.48
N ILE A 310 -15.29 6.41 -23.53
CA ILE A 310 -15.27 7.61 -24.30
C ILE A 310 -15.53 7.21 -25.78
N GLY A 311 -16.63 6.64 -26.04
CA GLY A 311 -17.10 6.15 -27.31
C GLY A 311 -18.52 6.62 -27.47
N LEU A 312 -19.32 5.90 -28.15
CA LEU A 312 -20.72 6.17 -28.50
C LEU A 312 -21.60 6.57 -27.29
N ASN A 313 -21.41 6.02 -26.11
CA ASN A 313 -22.27 6.33 -24.97
C ASN A 313 -22.08 7.74 -24.39
N ARG A 314 -20.92 8.39 -24.56
CA ARG A 314 -20.73 9.79 -24.20
C ARG A 314 -21.39 10.75 -25.22
N LYS A 315 -21.51 10.30 -26.44
CA LYS A 315 -22.22 11.03 -27.51
C LYS A 315 -23.75 10.85 -27.46
N LEU A 316 -24.20 9.72 -26.88
CA LEU A 316 -25.63 9.34 -26.92
C LEU A 316 -26.44 9.75 -25.72
N LYS A 317 -25.91 10.31 -24.67
CA LYS A 317 -26.63 11.07 -23.62
C LYS A 317 -25.97 11.03 -22.23
N ASN A 318 -25.89 12.16 -21.64
CA ASN A 318 -26.22 12.65 -20.28
C ASN A 318 -26.45 11.65 -19.12
N SER A 319 -26.22 10.38 -19.25
CA SER A 319 -26.22 9.43 -18.17
C SER A 319 -24.78 9.29 -17.65
N ASN A 320 -24.42 10.16 -16.73
CA ASN A 320 -23.29 9.92 -15.83
C ASN A 320 -23.56 8.65 -14.99
N HIS A 321 -23.35 7.49 -15.57
CA HIS A 321 -23.34 6.21 -14.85
C HIS A 321 -22.08 6.04 -13.99
N ILE A 322 -21.48 7.14 -13.54
CA ILE A 322 -20.46 7.12 -12.51
C ILE A 322 -21.18 6.78 -11.20
N LYS A 323 -21.29 5.51 -10.92
CA LYS A 323 -21.68 5.08 -9.57
C LYS A 323 -20.60 5.56 -8.63
N LYS A 324 -20.89 6.59 -7.85
CA LYS A 324 -20.00 7.14 -6.83
C LYS A 324 -19.91 6.13 -5.71
N THR A 325 -18.88 5.28 -5.76
CA THR A 325 -18.58 4.38 -4.65
C THR A 325 -17.70 5.12 -3.67
N LYS A 326 -18.15 5.21 -2.43
CA LYS A 326 -17.33 5.72 -1.34
C LYS A 326 -16.40 4.63 -0.85
N GLU A 327 -15.24 5.03 -0.34
CA GLU A 327 -14.33 4.17 0.37
C GLU A 327 -14.61 4.21 1.87
N LEU A 328 -14.49 3.06 2.52
CA LEU A 328 -14.55 2.93 3.98
C LEU A 328 -13.16 2.64 4.52
N LEU A 329 -12.84 3.24 5.65
CA LEU A 329 -11.82 2.73 6.56
C LEU A 329 -12.53 2.14 7.77
N ILE A 330 -12.24 0.90 8.05
CA ILE A 330 -12.74 0.15 9.21
C ILE A 330 -11.56 0.00 10.15
N ILE A 331 -11.70 0.49 11.39
CA ILE A 331 -10.57 0.70 12.28
C ILE A 331 -10.81 -0.02 13.60
N LYS A 332 -9.87 -0.87 13.98
CA LYS A 332 -9.71 -1.42 15.33
C LYS A 332 -8.51 -0.73 15.98
N ARG A 333 -8.74 -0.05 17.08
CA ARG A 333 -7.66 0.49 17.93
C ARG A 333 -7.16 -0.60 18.86
N VAL A 334 -5.90 -0.53 19.27
CA VAL A 334 -5.34 -1.41 20.32
C VAL A 334 -5.77 -0.87 21.68
#